data_d7e114a41f68349bd0a5c7ffc1b365e4
#
_entry.id   d7e114a41f68349bd0a5c7ffc1b365e4
#
_cell.length_a   1.000
_cell.length_b   1.000
_cell.length_c   1.000
_cell.angle_alpha   90.00
_cell.angle_beta   90.00
_cell.angle_gamma   90.00
#
_symmetry.space_group_name_H-M   'P 1'
#
loop_
_entity.id
_entity.type
_entity.pdbx_description
1 polymer ?
#
loop_
_entity_poly.entity_id
_entity_poly.type
_entity_poly.pdbx_seq_one_letter_code
_entity_poly.pdbx_strand_id
1 'polypeptide(L)'
;ADGGRLSHDGAGYYYLKDAALYRQDTVTGDVQRVALDQELRFVSLEGIHPAADLLLLWCRMSPFSEKQGMVLVELHSGTCLMVQERSDMLWFMERGLCEMSYDEDGGRDSIRYDTADGGCRQVSAAVFGSETDSVWLVSGSRYALASDRQGETLFRLGQTLERCEVTSILAEAGVTGHLSTVCWLPTVQRLLGVLYDTAQDALRLVVLDPARMTFAPCGETTEAPSFLTVDESITGVYWGELAGQPQPEDMGALRAYADRLEEKYDVDILLSDQCAGPCAASWEDITTTDQAGLEDEVAAIYPALEALDRTLALYPEGFFAQFRNAWGEGGVQFLPVSEFHMSFEVIGMSFENGDWHCIAYQVSNERLETLLCHEIWHAMEDKLISENWNAIDSWTWSACNPQGFDYYYDYDDAMNEADSSWLYFGTAEDVYFVDAYSTMNPREDRARIMEYIMGAEDEAAALAQHPVIRRKLEIMAAAVRAGFDTAGWGVTRWEQPLTVRDRAA
;
A
#
# COMPACT_ATOMS: atom_id res chain seq x y z
N ALA A 1 -5.36 8.23 2.27
CA ALA A 1 -5.17 8.31 0.83
C ALA A 1 -3.68 8.51 0.59
N ASP A 2 -2.97 7.39 0.50
CA ASP A 2 -1.52 7.43 0.36
C ASP A 2 -1.17 7.76 -1.09
N GLY A 3 -0.28 8.72 -1.28
CA GLY A 3 0.30 9.07 -2.56
C GLY A 3 -0.46 10.05 -3.45
N GLY A 4 -1.42 10.81 -2.94
CA GLY A 4 -2.05 11.91 -3.71
C GLY A 4 -1.08 13.08 -3.93
N ARG A 5 -1.37 13.90 -4.94
CA ARG A 5 -0.55 15.06 -5.34
C ARG A 5 -1.41 16.30 -5.50
N LEU A 6 -0.90 17.46 -5.07
CA LEU A 6 -1.54 18.75 -5.33
C LEU A 6 -1.17 19.25 -6.72
N SER A 7 -2.15 19.90 -7.40
CA SER A 7 -1.89 20.64 -8.64
C SER A 7 -0.89 21.76 -8.41
N HIS A 8 -0.22 22.21 -9.47
CA HIS A 8 0.79 23.27 -9.41
C HIS A 8 0.25 24.59 -8.86
N ASP A 9 -1.04 24.87 -8.98
CA ASP A 9 -1.74 26.04 -8.45
C ASP A 9 -2.35 25.80 -7.06
N GLY A 10 -2.23 24.58 -6.53
CA GLY A 10 -2.78 24.19 -5.25
C GLY A 10 -4.31 24.06 -5.21
N ALA A 11 -5.01 24.24 -6.33
CA ALA A 11 -6.47 24.24 -6.38
C ALA A 11 -7.10 22.84 -6.46
N GLY A 12 -6.32 21.82 -6.78
CA GLY A 12 -6.79 20.45 -6.90
C GLY A 12 -5.84 19.45 -6.24
N TYR A 13 -6.40 18.53 -5.45
CA TYR A 13 -5.67 17.38 -4.92
C TYR A 13 -6.06 16.16 -5.73
N TYR A 14 -5.09 15.55 -6.41
CA TYR A 14 -5.29 14.36 -7.24
C TYR A 14 -4.83 13.12 -6.50
N TYR A 15 -5.64 12.08 -6.55
CA TYR A 15 -5.35 10.81 -5.90
C TYR A 15 -5.98 9.65 -6.66
N LEU A 16 -5.45 8.48 -6.44
CA LEU A 16 -6.03 7.25 -6.95
C LEU A 16 -6.97 6.65 -5.91
N LYS A 17 -8.13 6.25 -6.37
CA LYS A 17 -9.08 5.47 -5.62
C LYS A 17 -9.73 4.48 -6.59
N ASP A 18 -9.77 3.18 -6.20
CA ASP A 18 -10.39 2.13 -7.00
C ASP A 18 -9.83 2.05 -8.44
N ALA A 19 -8.51 2.11 -8.55
CA ALA A 19 -7.79 2.17 -9.83
C ALA A 19 -8.25 3.28 -10.79
N ALA A 20 -8.94 4.31 -10.29
CA ALA A 20 -9.37 5.49 -11.01
C ALA A 20 -8.77 6.77 -10.44
N LEU A 21 -8.62 7.78 -11.27
CA LEU A 21 -8.08 9.08 -10.89
C LEU A 21 -9.21 10.00 -10.41
N TYR A 22 -9.03 10.59 -9.24
CA TYR A 22 -9.94 11.56 -8.64
C TYR A 22 -9.24 12.89 -8.41
N ARG A 23 -10.02 13.96 -8.50
CA ARG A 23 -9.63 15.31 -8.11
C ARG A 23 -10.54 15.78 -6.97
N GLN A 24 -9.94 16.23 -5.90
CA GLN A 24 -10.63 16.97 -4.85
C GLN A 24 -10.29 18.46 -4.96
N ASP A 25 -11.29 19.30 -4.99
CA ASP A 25 -11.08 20.75 -4.90
C ASP A 25 -10.61 21.12 -3.48
N THR A 26 -9.49 21.81 -3.37
CA THR A 26 -8.87 22.08 -2.07
C THR A 26 -9.62 23.17 -1.27
N VAL A 27 -10.48 23.96 -1.92
CA VAL A 27 -11.26 25.02 -1.28
C VAL A 27 -12.65 24.53 -0.90
N THR A 28 -13.35 23.87 -1.82
CA THR A 28 -14.73 23.42 -1.58
C THR A 28 -14.81 22.03 -0.97
N GLY A 29 -13.77 21.22 -1.13
CA GLY A 29 -13.75 19.80 -0.74
C GLY A 29 -14.51 18.88 -1.72
N ASP A 30 -15.04 19.43 -2.82
CA ASP A 30 -15.77 18.65 -3.81
C ASP A 30 -14.87 17.64 -4.49
N VAL A 31 -15.33 16.39 -4.57
CA VAL A 31 -14.62 15.29 -5.19
C VAL A 31 -15.28 14.93 -6.52
N GLN A 32 -14.48 14.78 -7.56
CA GLN A 32 -14.94 14.31 -8.86
C GLN A 32 -13.95 13.34 -9.47
N ARG A 33 -14.46 12.33 -10.16
CA ARG A 33 -13.63 11.44 -10.98
C ARG A 33 -13.13 12.20 -12.20
N VAL A 34 -11.84 12.08 -12.48
CA VAL A 34 -11.24 12.67 -13.70
C VAL A 34 -11.64 11.80 -14.88
N ALA A 35 -12.32 12.42 -15.87
CA ALA A 35 -12.67 11.74 -17.10
C ALA A 35 -11.44 11.61 -18.01
N LEU A 36 -11.12 10.40 -18.41
CA LEU A 36 -9.98 10.10 -19.28
C LEU A 36 -10.48 9.63 -20.64
N ASP A 37 -9.68 9.84 -21.69
CA ASP A 37 -9.99 9.40 -23.05
C ASP A 37 -9.70 7.90 -23.26
N GLN A 38 -9.11 7.22 -22.29
CA GLN A 38 -8.83 5.79 -22.29
C GLN A 38 -9.25 5.17 -20.94
N GLU A 39 -9.71 3.93 -21.00
CA GLU A 39 -9.91 3.14 -19.78
C GLU A 39 -8.58 2.50 -19.40
N LEU A 40 -7.99 3.03 -18.34
CA LEU A 40 -6.73 2.55 -17.77
C LEU A 40 -6.95 2.18 -16.31
N ARG A 41 -6.30 1.11 -15.86
CA ARG A 41 -6.22 0.77 -14.45
C ARG A 41 -4.88 1.26 -13.90
N PHE A 42 -4.95 2.25 -13.05
CA PHE A 42 -3.78 2.85 -12.43
C PHE A 42 -3.33 2.05 -11.22
N VAL A 43 -2.03 1.92 -11.07
CA VAL A 43 -1.40 1.25 -9.93
C VAL A 43 -0.91 2.29 -8.94
N SER A 44 -0.19 3.32 -9.43
CA SER A 44 0.33 4.39 -8.59
C SER A 44 0.38 5.73 -9.31
N LEU A 45 0.42 6.80 -8.53
CA LEU A 45 0.59 8.16 -8.98
C LEU A 45 2.05 8.54 -8.75
N GLU A 46 2.82 8.61 -9.85
CA GLU A 46 4.27 8.77 -9.78
C GLU A 46 4.67 10.23 -9.62
N GLY A 47 3.95 11.16 -10.23
CA GLY A 47 4.26 12.57 -10.10
C GLY A 47 3.27 13.48 -10.79
N ILE A 48 3.27 14.75 -10.39
CA ILE A 48 2.57 15.85 -11.06
C ILE A 48 3.60 16.90 -11.48
N HIS A 49 3.40 17.49 -12.63
CA HIS A 49 4.32 18.53 -13.09
C HIS A 49 4.11 19.81 -12.27
N PRO A 50 5.19 20.42 -11.71
CA PRO A 50 5.05 21.55 -10.79
C PRO A 50 4.67 22.89 -11.46
N ALA A 51 4.58 22.92 -12.78
CA ALA A 51 4.25 24.14 -13.54
C ALA A 51 3.29 23.88 -14.72
N ALA A 52 2.66 22.72 -14.78
CA ALA A 52 1.72 22.37 -15.84
C ALA A 52 0.71 21.35 -15.33
N ASP A 53 -0.46 21.29 -15.96
CA ASP A 53 -1.52 20.32 -15.63
C ASP A 53 -1.24 18.94 -16.26
N LEU A 54 -0.11 18.37 -15.89
CA LEU A 54 0.37 17.06 -16.35
C LEU A 54 0.60 16.14 -15.16
N LEU A 55 0.12 14.92 -15.27
CA LEU A 55 0.24 13.87 -14.27
C LEU A 55 0.93 12.66 -14.85
N LEU A 56 1.85 12.07 -14.12
CA LEU A 56 2.52 10.82 -14.48
C LEU A 56 1.97 9.69 -13.62
N LEU A 57 1.47 8.65 -14.26
CA LEU A 57 0.82 7.53 -13.62
C LEU A 57 1.48 6.22 -14.07
N TRP A 58 1.69 5.32 -13.13
CA TRP A 58 2.02 3.95 -13.41
C TRP A 58 0.72 3.16 -13.59
N CYS A 59 0.57 2.48 -14.69
CA CYS A 59 -0.63 1.72 -14.97
C CYS A 59 -0.33 0.30 -15.46
N ARG A 60 -1.24 -0.61 -15.24
CA ARG A 60 -1.31 -1.86 -15.98
C ARG A 60 -2.04 -1.60 -17.28
N MET A 61 -1.40 -1.96 -18.39
CA MET A 61 -1.90 -1.75 -19.75
C MET A 61 -3.18 -2.52 -20.06
N SER A 62 -3.39 -3.56 -19.31
CA SER A 62 -4.58 -4.39 -19.32
C SER A 62 -4.62 -5.09 -17.99
N PRO A 63 -5.81 -5.40 -17.43
CA PRO A 63 -5.90 -6.23 -16.24
C PRO A 63 -5.25 -7.61 -16.39
N PHE A 64 -4.89 -8.01 -17.61
CA PHE A 64 -4.36 -9.33 -18.00
C PHE A 64 -2.96 -9.29 -18.56
N SER A 65 -2.38 -8.11 -18.68
CA SER A 65 -1.03 -7.98 -19.17
C SER A 65 -0.12 -7.76 -17.98
N GLU A 66 0.91 -8.55 -17.84
CA GLU A 66 2.09 -8.20 -17.04
C GLU A 66 2.76 -6.92 -17.56
N LYS A 67 2.31 -6.42 -18.71
CA LYS A 67 2.79 -5.18 -19.26
C LYS A 67 2.26 -4.02 -18.43
N GLN A 68 3.17 -3.48 -17.70
CA GLN A 68 3.03 -2.23 -16.98
C GLN A 68 3.65 -1.11 -17.82
N GLY A 69 3.18 0.11 -17.62
CA GLY A 69 3.71 1.24 -18.35
C GLY A 69 3.38 2.57 -17.70
N MET A 70 4.17 3.56 -18.05
CA MET A 70 3.97 4.94 -17.60
C MET A 70 3.08 5.68 -18.58
N VAL A 71 2.06 6.33 -18.04
CA VAL A 71 1.11 7.15 -18.80
C VAL A 71 1.17 8.58 -18.33
N LEU A 72 1.35 9.48 -19.27
CA LEU A 72 1.22 10.91 -19.04
C LEU A 72 -0.24 11.32 -19.29
N VAL A 73 -0.85 11.96 -18.33
CA VAL A 73 -2.23 12.46 -18.42
C VAL A 73 -2.22 13.97 -18.42
N GLU A 74 -2.83 14.57 -19.43
CA GLU A 74 -3.16 15.98 -19.43
C GLU A 74 -4.47 16.18 -18.67
N LEU A 75 -4.40 16.86 -17.54
CA LEU A 75 -5.51 16.95 -16.58
C LEU A 75 -6.70 17.77 -17.10
N HIS A 76 -6.45 18.69 -18.04
CA HIS A 76 -7.49 19.57 -18.58
C HIS A 76 -8.38 18.87 -19.62
N SER A 77 -7.78 18.06 -20.47
CA SER A 77 -8.47 17.32 -21.54
C SER A 77 -8.78 15.87 -21.16
N GLY A 78 -8.12 15.32 -20.15
CA GLY A 78 -8.15 13.91 -19.83
C GLY A 78 -7.43 13.02 -20.86
N THR A 79 -6.60 13.63 -21.72
CA THR A 79 -5.86 12.90 -22.75
C THR A 79 -4.74 12.10 -22.14
N CYS A 80 -4.71 10.81 -22.45
CA CYS A 80 -3.68 9.87 -21.99
C CYS A 80 -2.68 9.59 -23.11
N LEU A 81 -1.41 9.85 -22.83
CA LEU A 81 -0.29 9.54 -23.72
C LEU A 81 0.56 8.45 -23.08
N MET A 82 0.70 7.34 -23.78
CA MET A 82 1.65 6.30 -23.38
C MET A 82 3.06 6.82 -23.55
N VAL A 83 3.83 6.83 -22.47
CA VAL A 83 5.22 7.29 -22.51
C VAL A 83 6.17 6.10 -22.64
N GLN A 84 5.85 4.98 -21.99
CA GLN A 84 6.77 3.83 -21.96
C GLN A 84 6.06 2.51 -21.61
N GLU A 85 6.49 1.40 -22.25
CA GLU A 85 6.00 0.03 -21.99
C GLU A 85 6.97 -0.81 -21.12
N ARG A 86 7.89 -0.19 -20.38
CA ARG A 86 8.92 -0.88 -19.60
C ARG A 86 8.92 -0.46 -18.13
N SER A 87 9.66 -1.21 -17.32
CA SER A 87 9.84 -0.98 -15.88
C SER A 87 10.81 0.14 -15.52
N ASP A 88 11.29 0.91 -16.49
CA ASP A 88 12.21 2.01 -16.22
C ASP A 88 11.49 3.16 -15.50
N MET A 89 12.15 3.79 -14.55
CA MET A 89 11.56 4.89 -13.79
C MET A 89 11.63 6.20 -14.57
N LEU A 90 10.53 6.97 -14.53
CA LEU A 90 10.39 8.26 -15.17
C LEU A 90 10.06 9.35 -14.15
N TRP A 91 10.60 10.55 -14.35
CA TRP A 91 10.31 11.72 -13.54
C TRP A 91 10.11 12.97 -14.39
N PHE A 92 9.30 13.89 -13.91
CA PHE A 92 9.23 15.22 -14.48
C PHE A 92 10.52 15.99 -14.22
N MET A 93 11.00 16.67 -15.24
CA MET A 93 11.99 17.72 -15.13
C MET A 93 11.32 19.10 -15.24
N GLU A 94 12.08 20.18 -15.04
CA GLU A 94 11.60 21.54 -15.33
C GLU A 94 11.05 21.68 -16.76
N ARG A 95 11.62 20.91 -17.68
CA ARG A 95 11.12 20.73 -19.05
C ARG A 95 11.38 19.29 -19.46
N GLY A 96 10.32 18.60 -19.88
CA GLY A 96 10.42 17.22 -20.35
C GLY A 96 10.51 16.18 -19.21
N LEU A 97 11.08 15.06 -19.54
CA LEU A 97 11.17 13.88 -18.67
C LEU A 97 12.62 13.44 -18.49
N CYS A 98 12.86 12.81 -17.36
CA CYS A 98 14.06 12.05 -17.09
C CYS A 98 13.72 10.58 -16.94
N GLU A 99 14.51 9.72 -17.54
CA GLU A 99 14.35 8.28 -17.55
C GLU A 99 15.58 7.63 -16.94
N MET A 100 15.42 6.72 -15.98
CA MET A 100 16.48 5.87 -15.45
C MET A 100 16.24 4.45 -15.91
N SER A 101 17.20 3.90 -16.65
CA SER A 101 17.18 2.53 -17.13
C SER A 101 17.98 1.62 -16.22
N TYR A 102 17.51 0.38 -16.10
CA TYR A 102 18.15 -0.68 -15.32
C TYR A 102 18.68 -1.77 -16.26
N ASP A 103 19.77 -2.41 -15.87
CA ASP A 103 20.32 -3.57 -16.56
C ASP A 103 19.54 -4.86 -16.23
N GLU A 104 19.95 -5.99 -16.83
CA GLU A 104 19.30 -7.29 -16.63
C GLU A 104 19.44 -7.82 -15.19
N ASP A 105 20.40 -7.34 -14.43
CA ASP A 105 20.65 -7.71 -13.03
C ASP A 105 19.99 -6.74 -12.04
N GLY A 106 19.17 -5.78 -12.53
CA GLY A 106 18.50 -4.76 -11.74
C GLY A 106 19.41 -3.61 -11.30
N GLY A 107 20.65 -3.57 -11.79
CA GLY A 107 21.57 -2.45 -11.58
C GLY A 107 21.20 -1.25 -12.44
N ARG A 108 21.51 -0.03 -11.95
CA ARG A 108 21.30 1.19 -12.73
C ARG A 108 22.27 1.25 -13.90
N ASP A 109 21.75 1.32 -15.12
CA ASP A 109 22.55 1.36 -16.36
C ASP A 109 22.82 2.79 -16.81
N SER A 110 21.77 3.54 -17.08
CA SER A 110 21.87 4.89 -17.65
C SER A 110 20.76 5.81 -17.22
N ILE A 111 21.04 7.13 -17.32
CA ILE A 111 20.02 8.18 -17.16
C ILE A 111 19.94 8.94 -18.47
N ARG A 112 18.72 9.05 -18.99
CA ARG A 112 18.36 9.85 -20.16
C ARG A 112 17.49 11.03 -19.73
N TYR A 113 17.84 12.24 -20.12
CA TYR A 113 17.11 13.43 -19.72
C TYR A 113 17.12 14.49 -20.83
N ASP A 114 16.07 15.31 -20.83
CA ASP A 114 15.92 16.42 -21.73
C ASP A 114 16.74 17.63 -21.26
N THR A 115 17.44 18.25 -22.19
CA THR A 115 18.25 19.44 -21.94
C THR A 115 17.46 20.72 -22.21
N ALA A 116 17.88 21.82 -21.57
CA ALA A 116 17.17 23.11 -21.64
C ALA A 116 17.00 23.68 -23.05
N ASP A 117 17.84 23.27 -23.99
CA ASP A 117 17.82 23.66 -25.41
C ASP A 117 16.92 22.77 -26.28
N GLY A 118 16.20 21.85 -25.66
CA GLY A 118 15.30 20.91 -26.36
C GLY A 118 16.01 19.67 -26.93
N GLY A 119 17.28 19.46 -26.58
CA GLY A 119 18.02 18.25 -26.86
C GLY A 119 17.72 17.15 -25.82
N CYS A 120 18.23 15.94 -26.08
CA CYS A 120 18.20 14.83 -25.14
C CYS A 120 19.63 14.33 -24.88
N ARG A 121 19.91 13.98 -23.66
CA ARG A 121 21.21 13.46 -23.24
C ARG A 121 21.06 12.16 -22.49
N GLN A 122 21.97 11.23 -22.74
CA GLN A 122 22.10 10.00 -21.99
C GLN A 122 23.49 9.92 -21.36
N VAL A 123 23.55 9.55 -20.09
CA VAL A 123 24.78 9.35 -19.35
C VAL A 123 24.70 8.01 -18.63
N SER A 124 25.84 7.35 -18.46
CA SER A 124 25.89 6.13 -17.65
C SER A 124 25.60 6.46 -16.19
N ALA A 125 24.87 5.60 -15.51
CA ALA A 125 24.59 5.73 -14.08
C ALA A 125 25.86 5.73 -13.21
N ALA A 126 26.98 5.20 -13.72
CA ALA A 126 28.27 5.22 -13.06
C ALA A 126 28.78 6.65 -12.74
N VAL A 127 28.21 7.70 -13.34
CA VAL A 127 28.57 9.10 -13.02
C VAL A 127 28.17 9.49 -11.60
N PHE A 128 27.20 8.80 -10.99
CA PHE A 128 26.79 9.03 -9.61
C PHE A 128 27.70 8.38 -8.58
N GLY A 129 28.62 7.52 -8.99
CA GLY A 129 29.55 6.77 -8.15
C GLY A 129 29.24 5.28 -8.12
N SER A 130 30.29 4.48 -7.96
CA SER A 130 30.17 3.00 -7.91
C SER A 130 29.64 2.47 -6.58
N GLU A 131 29.64 3.30 -5.54
CA GLU A 131 29.20 2.96 -4.17
C GLU A 131 27.89 3.68 -3.81
N THR A 132 27.19 4.24 -4.80
CA THR A 132 25.93 4.97 -4.58
C THR A 132 24.82 4.00 -4.22
N ASP A 133 24.30 4.09 -3.01
CA ASP A 133 23.21 3.26 -2.52
C ASP A 133 21.86 3.64 -3.18
N SER A 134 21.65 4.95 -3.38
CA SER A 134 20.40 5.46 -3.98
C SER A 134 20.62 6.70 -4.82
N VAL A 135 19.76 6.90 -5.83
CA VAL A 135 19.69 8.10 -6.64
C VAL A 135 18.23 8.49 -6.76
N TRP A 136 17.90 9.73 -6.38
CA TRP A 136 16.56 10.30 -6.55
C TRP A 136 16.63 11.47 -7.52
N LEU A 137 15.69 11.51 -8.43
CA LEU A 137 15.48 12.66 -9.27
C LEU A 137 14.48 13.58 -8.58
N VAL A 138 14.87 14.81 -8.39
CA VAL A 138 14.00 15.81 -7.75
C VAL A 138 12.98 16.30 -8.78
N SER A 139 11.75 15.83 -8.64
CA SER A 139 10.67 16.06 -9.59
C SER A 139 10.49 17.55 -9.94
N GLY A 140 10.27 17.82 -11.21
CA GLY A 140 10.09 19.19 -11.72
C GLY A 140 11.34 20.03 -11.74
N SER A 141 12.48 19.48 -11.41
CA SER A 141 13.76 20.19 -11.38
C SER A 141 14.77 19.61 -12.37
N ARG A 142 15.99 20.14 -12.34
CA ARG A 142 17.14 19.61 -13.05
C ARG A 142 18.14 18.97 -12.09
N TYR A 143 17.68 18.54 -10.93
CA TYR A 143 18.56 18.04 -9.91
C TYR A 143 18.30 16.56 -9.65
N ALA A 144 19.37 15.83 -9.41
CA ALA A 144 19.35 14.48 -8.88
C ALA A 144 20.15 14.46 -7.58
N LEU A 145 19.65 13.79 -6.56
CA LEU A 145 20.34 13.57 -5.30
C LEU A 145 20.83 12.13 -5.27
N ALA A 146 22.11 11.92 -5.11
CA ALA A 146 22.72 10.62 -4.91
C ALA A 146 23.19 10.50 -3.46
N SER A 147 22.93 9.38 -2.82
CA SER A 147 23.38 9.07 -1.48
C SER A 147 24.29 7.86 -1.49
N ASP A 148 25.34 7.93 -0.71
CA ASP A 148 26.27 6.84 -0.42
C ASP A 148 26.65 6.89 1.08
N ARG A 149 27.52 5.97 1.51
CA ARG A 149 27.99 5.90 2.91
C ARG A 149 28.76 7.13 3.39
N GLN A 150 29.16 8.03 2.49
CA GLN A 150 29.91 9.24 2.80
C GLN A 150 29.00 10.48 2.89
N GLY A 151 27.75 10.38 2.40
CA GLY A 151 26.75 11.43 2.43
C GLY A 151 26.05 11.64 1.09
N GLU A 152 25.39 12.78 0.96
CA GLU A 152 24.60 13.12 -0.21
C GLU A 152 25.35 14.04 -1.16
N THR A 153 25.22 13.74 -2.46
CA THR A 153 25.73 14.55 -3.56
C THR A 153 24.59 15.01 -4.45
N LEU A 154 24.45 16.30 -4.63
CA LEU A 154 23.50 16.91 -5.56
C LEU A 154 24.15 17.02 -6.95
N PHE A 155 23.46 16.54 -7.97
CA PHE A 155 23.84 16.67 -9.38
C PHE A 155 22.89 17.62 -10.08
N ARG A 156 23.42 18.53 -10.88
CA ARG A 156 22.63 19.33 -11.81
C ARG A 156 22.73 18.71 -13.21
N LEU A 157 21.60 18.28 -13.74
CA LEU A 157 21.44 17.68 -15.05
C LEU A 157 21.30 18.79 -16.11
N GLY A 158 22.37 19.07 -16.80
CA GLY A 158 22.44 20.09 -17.83
C GLY A 158 23.22 19.63 -19.06
N GLN A 159 23.71 20.58 -19.85
CA GLN A 159 24.65 20.32 -20.97
C GLN A 159 25.93 19.65 -20.47
N THR A 160 26.35 20.03 -19.28
CA THR A 160 27.38 19.36 -18.49
C THR A 160 26.77 18.92 -17.17
N LEU A 161 27.18 17.76 -16.68
CA LEU A 161 26.79 17.30 -15.37
C LEU A 161 27.64 18.05 -14.34
N GLU A 162 26.96 18.82 -13.47
CA GLU A 162 27.63 19.53 -12.38
C GLU A 162 27.37 18.78 -11.08
N ARG A 163 28.40 18.67 -10.24
CA ARG A 163 28.35 17.94 -8.95
C ARG A 163 28.52 18.91 -7.80
N CYS A 164 27.75 18.69 -6.74
CA CYS A 164 27.79 19.44 -5.50
C CYS A 164 27.69 18.49 -4.31
N GLU A 165 28.64 18.52 -3.41
CA GLU A 165 28.62 17.72 -2.19
C GLU A 165 27.79 18.44 -1.13
N VAL A 166 26.58 17.93 -0.86
CA VAL A 166 25.66 18.51 0.12
C VAL A 166 26.26 18.45 1.52
N THR A 167 26.89 17.35 1.87
CA THR A 167 27.57 17.15 3.16
C THR A 167 28.61 18.24 3.44
N SER A 168 29.35 18.69 2.41
CA SER A 168 30.32 19.79 2.57
C SER A 168 29.63 21.12 2.86
N ILE A 169 28.50 21.42 2.18
CA ILE A 169 27.72 22.64 2.40
C ILE A 169 27.13 22.66 3.82
N LEU A 170 26.60 21.53 4.28
CA LEU A 170 26.05 21.39 5.62
C LEU A 170 27.15 21.58 6.69
N ALA A 171 28.33 21.01 6.47
CA ALA A 171 29.47 21.15 7.37
C ALA A 171 29.97 22.62 7.47
N GLU A 172 30.00 23.36 6.35
CA GLU A 172 30.32 24.79 6.34
C GLU A 172 29.31 25.63 7.13
N ALA A 173 28.04 25.19 7.14
CA ALA A 173 26.96 25.78 7.93
C ALA A 173 26.96 25.32 9.41
N GLY A 174 27.90 24.44 9.80
CA GLY A 174 28.00 23.90 11.16
C GLY A 174 26.92 22.85 11.48
N VAL A 175 26.34 22.23 10.47
CA VAL A 175 25.29 21.22 10.60
C VAL A 175 25.86 19.85 10.18
N THR A 176 25.55 18.84 10.99
CA THR A 176 25.88 17.44 10.68
C THR A 176 24.59 16.65 10.54
N GLY A 177 24.41 15.96 9.41
CA GLY A 177 23.19 15.20 9.21
C GLY A 177 23.01 14.75 7.76
N HIS A 178 21.84 14.19 7.49
CA HIS A 178 21.47 13.62 6.20
C HIS A 178 20.18 14.24 5.69
N LEU A 179 20.11 14.53 4.37
CA LEU A 179 18.86 14.90 3.72
C LEU A 179 18.02 13.64 3.48
N SER A 180 16.84 13.58 4.09
CA SER A 180 15.94 12.44 3.92
C SER A 180 14.98 12.61 2.74
N THR A 181 14.59 13.85 2.45
CA THR A 181 13.65 14.16 1.37
C THR A 181 13.98 15.53 0.80
N VAL A 182 13.82 15.69 -0.51
CA VAL A 182 14.08 16.96 -1.20
C VAL A 182 12.98 17.22 -2.23
N CYS A 183 12.42 18.44 -2.26
CA CYS A 183 11.53 18.88 -3.32
C CYS A 183 12.02 20.20 -3.95
N TRP A 184 11.59 20.44 -5.18
CA TRP A 184 11.88 21.67 -5.91
C TRP A 184 10.80 22.72 -5.70
N LEU A 185 11.22 23.93 -5.37
CA LEU A 185 10.35 25.11 -5.28
C LEU A 185 10.54 25.99 -6.51
N PRO A 186 9.72 25.81 -7.57
CA PRO A 186 9.95 26.46 -8.86
C PRO A 186 9.84 27.97 -8.80
N THR A 187 8.96 28.52 -7.96
CA THR A 187 8.73 29.96 -7.84
C THR A 187 9.96 30.70 -7.31
N VAL A 188 10.72 30.07 -6.43
CA VAL A 188 11.90 30.68 -5.78
C VAL A 188 13.22 30.06 -6.27
N GLN A 189 13.16 29.06 -7.13
CA GLN A 189 14.34 28.35 -7.66
C GLN A 189 15.24 27.80 -6.54
N ARG A 190 14.63 27.08 -5.59
CA ARG A 190 15.29 26.50 -4.42
C ARG A 190 14.90 25.04 -4.25
N LEU A 191 15.73 24.31 -3.54
CA LEU A 191 15.39 22.99 -3.02
C LEU A 191 14.98 23.13 -1.55
N LEU A 192 13.82 22.62 -1.21
CA LEU A 192 13.38 22.43 0.18
C LEU A 192 13.67 20.99 0.57
N GLY A 193 14.32 20.80 1.69
CA GLY A 193 14.68 19.47 2.18
C GLY A 193 14.30 19.25 3.63
N VAL A 194 14.18 17.99 4.00
CA VAL A 194 14.14 17.52 5.37
C VAL A 194 15.51 17.00 5.73
N LEU A 195 16.13 17.60 6.72
CA LEU A 195 17.42 17.23 7.25
C LEU A 195 17.26 16.52 8.59
N TYR A 196 17.79 15.33 8.73
CA TYR A 196 17.99 14.73 10.04
C TYR A 196 19.33 15.20 10.60
N ASP A 197 19.28 16.05 11.62
CA ASP A 197 20.47 16.57 12.33
C ASP A 197 20.93 15.55 13.37
N THR A 198 21.97 14.81 13.03
CA THR A 198 22.50 13.75 13.89
C THR A 198 23.11 14.26 15.20
N ALA A 199 23.49 15.53 15.28
CA ALA A 199 24.06 16.10 16.50
C ALA A 199 22.97 16.48 17.53
N GLN A 200 21.76 16.77 17.06
CA GLN A 200 20.64 17.19 17.88
C GLN A 200 19.51 16.17 17.95
N ASP A 201 19.65 15.07 17.21
CA ASP A 201 18.59 14.05 17.10
C ASP A 201 17.25 14.68 16.73
N ALA A 202 17.25 15.49 15.69
CA ALA A 202 16.09 16.30 15.32
C ALA A 202 15.95 16.44 13.80
N LEU A 203 14.70 16.46 13.33
CA LEU A 203 14.37 16.81 11.96
C LEU A 203 14.31 18.32 11.80
N ARG A 204 14.88 18.83 10.73
CA ARG A 204 14.86 20.24 10.37
C ARG A 204 14.45 20.46 8.93
N LEU A 205 13.71 21.53 8.69
CA LEU A 205 13.49 22.02 7.34
C LEU A 205 14.65 22.89 6.89
N VAL A 206 15.08 22.66 5.68
CA VAL A 206 16.23 23.36 5.10
C VAL A 206 15.91 23.81 3.69
N VAL A 207 16.35 24.99 3.33
CA VAL A 207 16.31 25.51 1.97
C VAL A 207 17.73 25.57 1.43
N LEU A 208 17.96 24.90 0.31
CA LEU A 208 19.21 24.89 -0.41
C LEU A 208 19.07 25.77 -1.66
N ASP A 209 19.98 26.72 -1.84
CA ASP A 209 20.19 27.44 -3.10
C ASP A 209 21.25 26.72 -3.92
N PRO A 210 20.85 25.85 -4.85
CA PRO A 210 21.82 25.04 -5.60
C PRO A 210 22.63 25.86 -6.59
N ALA A 211 22.17 27.08 -6.93
CA ALA A 211 22.92 27.96 -7.82
C ALA A 211 24.04 28.72 -7.07
N ARG A 212 23.83 28.97 -5.78
CA ARG A 212 24.80 29.67 -4.92
C ARG A 212 25.55 28.75 -3.98
N MET A 213 25.13 27.48 -3.91
CA MET A 213 25.71 26.49 -2.99
C MET A 213 25.62 26.96 -1.55
N THR A 214 24.46 27.53 -1.18
CA THR A 214 24.18 28.02 0.16
C THR A 214 23.01 27.28 0.78
N PHE A 215 23.03 27.22 2.09
CA PHE A 215 22.06 26.53 2.91
C PHE A 215 21.48 27.48 3.95
N ALA A 216 20.17 27.40 4.18
CA ALA A 216 19.49 28.14 5.22
C ALA A 216 18.46 27.24 5.92
N PRO A 217 18.49 27.13 7.26
CA PRO A 217 17.44 26.48 8.00
C PRO A 217 16.15 27.32 7.91
N CYS A 218 15.01 26.66 7.69
CA CYS A 218 13.71 27.33 7.64
C CYS A 218 13.09 27.54 9.03
N GLY A 219 13.64 26.93 10.06
CA GLY A 219 13.18 27.00 11.44
C GLY A 219 13.77 25.85 12.26
N GLU A 220 13.67 25.98 13.56
CA GLU A 220 13.99 24.89 14.48
C GLU A 220 12.68 24.31 14.99
N THR A 221 12.53 23.01 14.93
CA THR A 221 11.50 22.31 15.68
C THR A 221 12.09 21.97 17.03
N THR A 222 11.42 22.34 18.10
CA THR A 222 11.86 22.04 19.48
C THR A 222 11.61 20.60 19.86
N GLU A 223 10.75 19.93 19.11
CA GLU A 223 10.47 18.49 19.21
C GLU A 223 10.45 17.96 17.78
N ALA A 224 11.12 16.85 17.53
CA ALA A 224 11.03 16.18 16.25
C ALA A 224 9.57 15.70 16.06
N PRO A 225 8.88 16.10 14.99
CA PRO A 225 7.58 15.54 14.70
C PRO A 225 7.75 14.03 14.47
N SER A 226 6.81 13.24 14.92
CA SER A 226 6.79 11.80 14.64
C SER A 226 6.81 11.51 13.13
N PHE A 227 6.44 12.49 12.35
CA PHE A 227 6.38 12.40 10.91
C PHE A 227 6.56 13.78 10.27
N LEU A 228 7.43 13.86 9.29
CA LEU A 228 7.60 15.00 8.41
C LEU A 228 7.70 14.52 6.97
N THR A 229 6.84 15.01 6.11
CA THR A 229 6.93 14.76 4.66
C THR A 229 6.99 16.04 3.87
N VAL A 230 7.66 16.00 2.73
CA VAL A 230 7.63 17.03 1.70
C VAL A 230 6.93 16.43 0.50
N ASP A 231 5.82 17.03 0.09
CA ASP A 231 5.14 16.60 -1.13
C ASP A 231 5.88 17.19 -2.33
N GLU A 232 6.40 16.32 -3.18
CA GLU A 232 7.17 16.71 -4.37
C GLU A 232 6.33 17.47 -5.40
N SER A 233 5.01 17.37 -5.34
CA SER A 233 4.08 18.05 -6.27
C SER A 233 3.75 19.49 -5.86
N ILE A 234 4.11 19.92 -4.65
CA ILE A 234 3.75 21.21 -4.11
C ILE A 234 4.95 21.98 -3.60
N THR A 235 4.73 23.26 -3.40
CA THR A 235 5.68 24.19 -2.81
C THR A 235 5.54 24.30 -1.28
N GLY A 236 5.10 23.23 -0.63
CA GLY A 236 4.81 23.22 0.80
C GLY A 236 5.35 21.99 1.52
N VAL A 237 5.40 22.11 2.81
CA VAL A 237 5.77 21.04 3.74
C VAL A 237 4.61 20.81 4.68
N TYR A 238 4.27 19.56 4.87
CA TYR A 238 3.23 19.16 5.80
C TYR A 238 3.86 18.62 7.07
N TRP A 239 3.48 19.23 8.18
CA TRP A 239 3.72 18.68 9.49
C TRP A 239 2.55 17.78 9.82
N GLY A 240 2.78 16.48 9.91
CA GLY A 240 1.79 15.53 10.36
C GLY A 240 2.19 14.98 11.73
N GLU A 241 1.36 15.21 12.74
CA GLU A 241 1.21 14.17 13.72
C GLU A 241 0.27 13.15 13.07
N LEU A 242 0.73 11.92 12.93
CA LEU A 242 -0.21 10.83 12.76
C LEU A 242 -1.25 11.03 13.87
N ALA A 243 -2.50 11.28 13.49
CA ALA A 243 -3.61 11.37 14.42
C ALA A 243 -3.83 9.96 15.01
N GLY A 244 -2.90 9.53 15.79
CA GLY A 244 -2.77 8.27 16.47
C GLY A 244 -2.12 8.53 17.81
N GLN A 245 -2.26 7.63 18.72
CA GLN A 245 -1.57 7.67 20.00
C GLN A 245 -0.05 7.78 19.76
N PRO A 246 0.72 8.45 20.64
CA PRO A 246 2.17 8.48 20.50
C PRO A 246 2.69 7.06 20.31
N GLN A 247 3.61 6.90 19.33
CA GLN A 247 4.21 5.59 19.09
C GLN A 247 4.73 5.02 20.43
N PRO A 248 4.51 3.74 20.69
CA PRO A 248 5.07 3.12 21.87
C PRO A 248 6.59 3.29 21.88
N GLU A 249 7.12 3.78 22.99
CA GLU A 249 8.56 3.98 23.16
C GLU A 249 9.30 2.65 23.43
N ASP A 250 8.59 1.63 23.86
CA ASP A 250 9.14 0.31 24.19
C ASP A 250 8.08 -0.81 24.05
N MET A 251 8.52 -2.05 24.20
CA MET A 251 7.65 -3.23 24.18
C MET A 251 6.57 -3.21 25.27
N GLY A 252 6.81 -2.54 26.40
CA GLY A 252 5.81 -2.39 27.46
C GLY A 252 4.67 -1.48 27.03
N ALA A 253 4.97 -0.36 26.40
CA ALA A 253 3.98 0.55 25.84
C ALA A 253 3.23 -0.09 24.66
N LEU A 254 3.92 -0.86 23.83
CA LEU A 254 3.31 -1.63 22.74
C LEU A 254 2.34 -2.70 23.29
N ARG A 255 2.72 -3.44 24.34
CA ARG A 255 1.83 -4.39 25.00
C ARG A 255 0.59 -3.69 25.55
N ALA A 256 0.77 -2.55 26.23
CA ALA A 256 -0.36 -1.77 26.73
C ALA A 256 -1.29 -1.26 25.62
N TYR A 257 -0.78 -1.06 24.41
CA TYR A 257 -1.63 -0.76 23.25
C TYR A 257 -2.42 -2.00 22.81
N ALA A 258 -1.75 -3.14 22.69
CA ALA A 258 -2.42 -4.39 22.35
C ALA A 258 -3.48 -4.78 23.39
N ASP A 259 -3.20 -4.63 24.71
CA ASP A 259 -4.18 -4.89 25.79
C ASP A 259 -5.46 -4.06 25.61
N ARG A 260 -5.36 -2.82 25.14
CA ARG A 260 -6.55 -1.99 24.86
C ARG A 260 -7.35 -2.51 23.66
N LEU A 261 -6.68 -3.05 22.64
CA LEU A 261 -7.35 -3.66 21.51
C LEU A 261 -8.05 -4.96 21.91
N GLU A 262 -7.39 -5.77 22.76
CA GLU A 262 -7.97 -6.99 23.32
C GLU A 262 -9.25 -6.69 24.10
N GLU A 263 -9.22 -5.69 25.01
CA GLU A 263 -10.41 -5.27 25.75
C GLU A 263 -11.51 -4.72 24.84
N LYS A 264 -11.12 -3.96 23.81
CA LYS A 264 -12.06 -3.29 22.89
C LYS A 264 -12.80 -4.29 22.00
N TYR A 265 -12.12 -5.32 21.52
CA TYR A 265 -12.66 -6.23 20.51
C TYR A 265 -12.93 -7.64 21.00
N ASP A 266 -12.54 -7.96 22.23
CA ASP A 266 -12.63 -9.32 22.81
C ASP A 266 -11.82 -10.35 22.01
N VAL A 267 -10.59 -10.01 21.71
CA VAL A 267 -9.59 -10.82 21.02
C VAL A 267 -8.37 -11.00 21.92
N ASP A 268 -7.40 -11.81 21.50
CA ASP A 268 -6.10 -11.96 22.13
C ASP A 268 -5.00 -11.58 21.12
N ILE A 269 -3.97 -10.86 21.55
CA ILE A 269 -2.88 -10.41 20.68
C ILE A 269 -1.55 -10.81 21.30
N LEU A 270 -0.91 -11.78 20.72
CA LEU A 270 0.42 -12.21 21.14
C LEU A 270 1.49 -11.36 20.45
N LEU A 271 2.50 -10.98 21.22
CA LEU A 271 3.60 -10.16 20.69
C LEU A 271 4.93 -10.91 20.90
N SER A 272 5.83 -10.75 19.91
CA SER A 272 7.21 -11.20 20.07
C SER A 272 7.32 -12.70 20.37
N ASP A 273 8.04 -13.08 21.43
CA ASP A 273 8.26 -14.45 21.88
C ASP A 273 6.97 -15.20 22.25
N GLN A 274 5.89 -14.48 22.59
CA GLN A 274 4.59 -15.09 22.87
C GLN A 274 4.01 -15.83 21.65
N CYS A 275 4.33 -15.38 20.43
CA CYS A 275 3.88 -16.01 19.20
C CYS A 275 4.50 -17.40 18.99
N ALA A 276 5.66 -17.69 19.58
CA ALA A 276 6.44 -18.91 19.31
C ALA A 276 5.66 -20.19 19.64
N GLY A 277 4.87 -20.19 20.71
CA GLY A 277 4.08 -21.37 21.11
C GLY A 277 3.00 -21.73 20.08
N PRO A 278 2.08 -20.83 19.73
CA PRO A 278 1.08 -21.05 18.68
C PRO A 278 1.71 -21.31 17.31
N CYS A 279 2.75 -20.57 16.90
CA CYS A 279 3.44 -20.79 15.63
C CYS A 279 4.03 -22.20 15.53
N ALA A 280 4.59 -22.73 16.62
CA ALA A 280 5.11 -24.10 16.66
C ALA A 280 4.01 -25.17 16.56
N ALA A 281 2.75 -24.84 16.87
CA ALA A 281 1.61 -25.73 16.71
C ALA A 281 1.04 -25.71 15.28
N SER A 282 1.37 -24.70 14.47
CA SER A 282 1.08 -24.68 13.04
C SER A 282 1.99 -25.70 12.32
N TRP A 283 1.63 -26.04 11.09
CA TRP A 283 2.39 -27.01 10.27
C TRP A 283 3.56 -26.35 9.53
N GLU A 284 3.74 -25.05 9.74
CA GLU A 284 4.57 -24.19 8.92
C GLU A 284 5.74 -23.59 9.70
N ASP A 285 6.82 -23.32 9.01
CA ASP A 285 7.99 -22.65 9.58
C ASP A 285 7.74 -21.13 9.57
N ILE A 286 7.51 -20.55 10.77
CA ILE A 286 7.17 -19.15 10.98
C ILE A 286 8.24 -18.53 11.87
N THR A 287 8.85 -17.43 11.42
CA THR A 287 9.79 -16.63 12.21
C THR A 287 9.05 -15.52 12.94
N THR A 288 9.09 -15.54 14.28
CA THR A 288 8.53 -14.48 15.10
C THR A 288 9.38 -13.21 15.06
N THR A 289 8.86 -12.07 15.50
CA THR A 289 9.56 -10.78 15.40
C THR A 289 10.82 -10.72 16.24
N ASP A 290 10.86 -11.35 17.40
CA ASP A 290 12.06 -11.46 18.25
C ASP A 290 13.15 -12.34 17.64
N GLN A 291 12.77 -13.39 16.89
CA GLN A 291 13.72 -14.30 16.23
C GLN A 291 14.31 -13.69 14.96
N ALA A 292 13.63 -12.74 14.35
CA ALA A 292 14.07 -12.10 13.10
C ALA A 292 15.27 -11.16 13.29
N GLY A 293 15.63 -10.83 14.53
CA GLY A 293 16.76 -9.93 14.82
C GLY A 293 16.54 -8.51 14.29
N LEU A 294 15.29 -8.04 14.32
CA LEU A 294 14.93 -6.69 13.90
C LEU A 294 15.66 -5.65 14.73
N GLU A 295 16.15 -4.57 14.10
CA GLU A 295 16.83 -3.47 14.81
C GLU A 295 15.87 -2.74 15.76
N ASP A 296 14.60 -2.59 15.33
CA ASP A 296 13.52 -2.01 16.14
C ASP A 296 12.24 -2.82 15.96
N GLU A 297 12.00 -3.71 16.91
CA GLU A 297 10.84 -4.58 16.92
C GLU A 297 9.53 -3.80 17.15
N VAL A 298 9.58 -2.77 17.99
CA VAL A 298 8.42 -1.91 18.27
C VAL A 298 7.96 -1.19 17.02
N ALA A 299 8.90 -0.58 16.29
CA ALA A 299 8.60 0.12 15.05
C ALA A 299 8.07 -0.82 13.95
N ALA A 300 8.45 -2.10 13.97
CA ALA A 300 7.92 -3.08 13.03
C ALA A 300 6.49 -3.53 13.36
N ILE A 301 6.18 -3.75 14.64
CA ILE A 301 4.88 -4.28 15.08
C ILE A 301 3.82 -3.18 15.17
N TYR A 302 4.17 -1.98 15.61
CA TYR A 302 3.19 -0.92 15.89
C TYR A 302 2.27 -0.59 14.71
N PRO A 303 2.77 -0.35 13.46
CA PRO A 303 1.91 -0.11 12.30
C PRO A 303 0.96 -1.28 11.99
N ALA A 304 1.41 -2.50 12.27
CA ALA A 304 0.60 -3.70 12.09
C ALA A 304 -0.56 -3.78 13.09
N LEU A 305 -0.35 -3.34 14.35
CA LEU A 305 -1.43 -3.22 15.33
C LEU A 305 -2.41 -2.09 14.98
N GLU A 306 -1.95 -0.98 14.41
CA GLU A 306 -2.84 0.06 13.91
C GLU A 306 -3.71 -0.42 12.75
N ALA A 307 -3.13 -1.20 11.81
CA ALA A 307 -3.90 -1.84 10.74
C ALA A 307 -4.91 -2.85 11.30
N LEU A 308 -4.52 -3.60 12.33
CA LEU A 308 -5.41 -4.51 13.03
C LEU A 308 -6.60 -3.76 13.67
N ASP A 309 -6.36 -2.66 14.41
CA ASP A 309 -7.43 -1.83 14.99
C ASP A 309 -8.41 -1.34 13.92
N ARG A 310 -7.91 -0.81 12.80
CA ARG A 310 -8.77 -0.37 11.68
C ARG A 310 -9.58 -1.52 11.08
N THR A 311 -8.99 -2.70 10.96
CA THR A 311 -9.67 -3.89 10.41
C THR A 311 -10.75 -4.38 11.37
N LEU A 312 -10.44 -4.56 12.66
CA LEU A 312 -11.38 -5.05 13.65
C LEU A 312 -12.59 -4.12 13.82
N ALA A 313 -12.39 -2.81 13.63
CA ALA A 313 -13.46 -1.81 13.66
C ALA A 313 -14.50 -1.95 12.53
N LEU A 314 -14.23 -2.74 11.49
CA LEU A 314 -15.17 -3.02 10.40
C LEU A 314 -16.23 -4.07 10.79
N TYR A 315 -16.00 -4.81 11.87
CA TYR A 315 -16.88 -5.88 12.33
C TYR A 315 -17.88 -5.36 13.38
N PRO A 316 -19.07 -5.97 13.49
CA PRO A 316 -20.05 -5.57 14.48
C PRO A 316 -19.53 -5.67 15.92
N GLU A 317 -20.04 -4.82 16.80
CA GLU A 317 -19.74 -4.91 18.23
C GLU A 317 -20.07 -6.31 18.78
N GLY A 318 -19.17 -6.88 19.57
CA GLY A 318 -19.31 -8.22 20.14
C GLY A 318 -19.12 -9.36 19.14
N PHE A 319 -18.67 -9.08 17.90
CA PHE A 319 -18.45 -10.10 16.87
C PHE A 319 -17.43 -11.15 17.32
N PHE A 320 -16.26 -10.72 17.76
CA PHE A 320 -15.16 -11.62 18.11
C PHE A 320 -15.41 -12.40 19.41
N ALA A 321 -16.22 -11.87 20.34
CA ALA A 321 -16.66 -12.58 21.53
C ALA A 321 -17.36 -13.92 21.23
N GLN A 322 -17.97 -14.03 20.06
CA GLN A 322 -18.71 -15.22 19.64
C GLN A 322 -17.82 -16.40 19.24
N PHE A 323 -16.52 -16.19 19.12
CA PHE A 323 -15.56 -17.27 18.85
C PHE A 323 -15.17 -18.05 20.11
N ARG A 324 -15.51 -17.54 21.29
CA ARG A 324 -15.29 -18.25 22.55
C ARG A 324 -16.18 -19.50 22.61
N ASN A 325 -15.64 -20.56 23.21
CA ASN A 325 -16.42 -21.76 23.45
C ASN A 325 -17.51 -21.55 24.53
N ALA A 326 -18.33 -22.55 24.78
CA ALA A 326 -19.44 -22.46 25.71
C ALA A 326 -19.02 -22.20 27.18
N TRP A 327 -17.75 -22.35 27.52
CA TRP A 327 -17.16 -22.04 28.84
C TRP A 327 -16.52 -20.66 28.87
N GLY A 328 -16.54 -19.91 27.76
CA GLY A 328 -15.93 -18.59 27.64
C GLY A 328 -14.42 -18.64 27.43
N GLU A 329 -13.89 -19.79 27.05
CA GLU A 329 -12.46 -20.00 26.76
C GLU A 329 -12.19 -19.89 25.27
N GLY A 330 -10.92 -19.66 24.89
CA GLY A 330 -10.52 -19.52 23.48
C GLY A 330 -10.96 -18.18 22.87
N GLY A 331 -11.15 -18.16 21.57
CA GLY A 331 -11.50 -16.97 20.80
C GLY A 331 -10.63 -16.79 19.58
N VAL A 332 -10.46 -15.56 19.13
CA VAL A 332 -9.55 -15.21 18.03
C VAL A 332 -8.25 -14.65 18.60
N GLN A 333 -7.13 -15.18 18.13
CA GLN A 333 -5.79 -14.81 18.57
C GLN A 333 -4.98 -14.29 17.39
N PHE A 334 -4.45 -13.08 17.48
CA PHE A 334 -3.66 -12.43 16.45
C PHE A 334 -2.16 -12.52 16.74
N LEU A 335 -1.38 -12.92 15.76
CA LEU A 335 0.06 -13.17 15.87
C LEU A 335 0.81 -12.35 14.79
N PRO A 336 1.27 -11.12 15.13
CA PRO A 336 2.18 -10.40 14.25
C PRO A 336 3.53 -11.12 14.20
N VAL A 337 3.92 -11.58 13.00
CA VAL A 337 5.14 -12.34 12.76
C VAL A 337 6.02 -11.64 11.73
N SER A 338 7.31 -12.02 11.67
CA SER A 338 8.25 -11.41 10.75
C SER A 338 8.17 -12.04 9.36
N GLU A 339 8.16 -13.38 9.27
CA GLU A 339 8.30 -14.08 7.99
C GLU A 339 7.69 -15.49 8.04
N PHE A 340 7.19 -15.95 6.90
CA PHE A 340 6.78 -17.32 6.64
C PHE A 340 7.79 -18.00 5.70
N HIS A 341 8.29 -19.17 6.06
CA HIS A 341 9.26 -19.92 5.25
C HIS A 341 8.58 -21.10 4.54
N MET A 342 7.85 -20.78 3.48
CA MET A 342 7.11 -21.75 2.67
C MET A 342 7.66 -21.83 1.25
N SER A 343 7.25 -22.87 0.53
CA SER A 343 7.64 -23.07 -0.87
C SER A 343 6.98 -22.09 -1.85
N PHE A 344 5.97 -21.35 -1.38
CA PHE A 344 5.28 -20.28 -2.11
C PHE A 344 5.09 -19.08 -1.17
N GLU A 345 4.83 -17.91 -1.72
CA GLU A 345 4.70 -16.69 -0.95
C GLU A 345 3.44 -16.70 -0.07
N VAL A 346 3.64 -16.83 1.24
CA VAL A 346 2.61 -16.72 2.27
C VAL A 346 2.90 -15.49 3.11
N ILE A 347 1.88 -14.67 3.31
CA ILE A 347 1.93 -13.41 4.05
C ILE A 347 0.95 -13.37 5.22
N GLY A 348 0.06 -14.34 5.30
CA GLY A 348 -0.90 -14.56 6.36
C GLY A 348 -1.32 -16.02 6.43
N MET A 349 -1.82 -16.44 7.58
CA MET A 349 -2.29 -17.79 7.81
C MET A 349 -3.30 -17.84 8.96
N SER A 350 -4.41 -18.53 8.75
CA SER A 350 -5.39 -18.87 9.78
C SER A 350 -5.30 -20.37 10.11
N PHE A 351 -5.21 -20.70 11.40
CA PHE A 351 -5.15 -22.08 11.88
C PHE A 351 -5.76 -22.22 13.28
N GLU A 352 -6.12 -23.44 13.67
CA GLU A 352 -6.63 -23.74 15.01
C GLU A 352 -5.51 -24.21 15.94
N ASN A 353 -5.52 -23.69 17.17
CA ASN A 353 -4.66 -24.15 18.26
C ASN A 353 -5.50 -24.32 19.56
N GLY A 354 -5.97 -25.52 19.80
CA GLY A 354 -6.90 -25.81 20.87
C GLY A 354 -8.24 -25.10 20.65
N ASP A 355 -8.65 -24.24 21.59
CA ASP A 355 -9.88 -23.44 21.50
C ASP A 355 -9.66 -22.09 20.82
N TRP A 356 -8.47 -21.84 20.26
CA TRP A 356 -8.11 -20.57 19.61
C TRP A 356 -8.13 -20.70 18.09
N HIS A 357 -8.77 -19.73 17.44
CA HIS A 357 -8.56 -19.44 16.02
C HIS A 357 -7.39 -18.46 15.90
N CYS A 358 -6.22 -18.96 15.54
CA CYS A 358 -5.00 -18.19 15.42
C CYS A 358 -4.88 -17.58 14.02
N ILE A 359 -4.57 -16.30 13.95
CA ILE A 359 -4.32 -15.57 12.71
C ILE A 359 -2.90 -14.99 12.79
N ALA A 360 -1.96 -15.64 12.12
CA ALA A 360 -0.61 -15.14 11.95
C ALA A 360 -0.53 -14.26 10.71
N TYR A 361 0.16 -13.12 10.80
CA TYR A 361 0.29 -12.19 9.68
C TYR A 361 1.62 -11.46 9.69
N GLN A 362 2.20 -11.26 8.50
CA GLN A 362 3.50 -10.63 8.32
C GLN A 362 3.42 -9.13 8.53
N VAL A 363 4.16 -8.59 9.54
CA VAL A 363 4.10 -7.18 9.93
C VAL A 363 4.53 -6.20 8.84
N SER A 364 5.38 -6.62 7.91
CA SER A 364 5.89 -5.79 6.80
C SER A 364 4.95 -5.73 5.59
N ASN A 365 3.78 -6.37 5.64
CA ASN A 365 2.88 -6.42 4.48
C ASN A 365 2.16 -5.07 4.27
N GLU A 366 2.31 -4.49 3.08
CA GLU A 366 1.69 -3.21 2.71
C GLU A 366 0.15 -3.28 2.58
N ARG A 367 -0.41 -4.49 2.43
CA ARG A 367 -1.86 -4.73 2.27
C ARG A 367 -2.47 -5.41 3.48
N LEU A 368 -1.98 -5.10 4.66
CA LEU A 368 -2.30 -5.83 5.88
C LEU A 368 -3.79 -5.80 6.24
N GLU A 369 -4.49 -4.68 6.05
CA GLU A 369 -5.93 -4.58 6.37
C GLU A 369 -6.78 -5.55 5.55
N THR A 370 -6.50 -5.67 4.25
CA THR A 370 -7.22 -6.60 3.38
C THR A 370 -6.82 -8.05 3.63
N LEU A 371 -5.54 -8.30 3.90
CA LEU A 371 -5.04 -9.61 4.33
C LEU A 371 -5.74 -10.07 5.62
N LEU A 372 -5.83 -9.22 6.61
CA LEU A 372 -6.54 -9.55 7.86
C LEU A 372 -8.01 -9.91 7.61
N CYS A 373 -8.69 -9.24 6.69
CA CYS A 373 -10.06 -9.61 6.31
C CYS A 373 -10.15 -10.99 5.66
N HIS A 374 -9.14 -11.37 4.87
CA HIS A 374 -8.99 -12.70 4.30
C HIS A 374 -8.85 -13.76 5.39
N GLU A 375 -7.91 -13.58 6.30
CA GLU A 375 -7.62 -14.55 7.37
C GLU A 375 -8.75 -14.63 8.41
N ILE A 376 -9.38 -13.51 8.73
CA ILE A 376 -10.57 -13.50 9.61
C ILE A 376 -11.72 -14.29 8.96
N TRP A 377 -11.86 -14.26 7.63
CA TRP A 377 -12.87 -15.07 6.96
C TRP A 377 -12.61 -16.58 7.17
N HIS A 378 -11.37 -17.01 7.11
CA HIS A 378 -11.04 -18.42 7.40
C HIS A 378 -11.47 -18.83 8.81
N ALA A 379 -11.19 -18.00 9.81
CA ALA A 379 -11.66 -18.23 11.19
C ALA A 379 -13.21 -18.23 11.27
N MET A 380 -13.89 -17.30 10.58
CA MET A 380 -15.36 -17.30 10.50
C MET A 380 -15.90 -18.60 9.90
N GLU A 381 -15.30 -19.03 8.81
CA GLU A 381 -15.73 -20.27 8.14
C GLU A 381 -15.50 -21.50 9.00
N ASP A 382 -14.36 -21.61 9.69
CA ASP A 382 -14.07 -22.71 10.61
C ASP A 382 -15.11 -22.74 11.75
N LYS A 383 -15.45 -21.60 12.33
CA LYS A 383 -16.55 -21.52 13.30
C LYS A 383 -17.89 -21.96 12.70
N LEU A 384 -18.24 -21.49 11.53
CA LEU A 384 -19.50 -21.88 10.86
C LEU A 384 -19.56 -23.39 10.62
N ILE A 385 -18.46 -23.99 10.15
CA ILE A 385 -18.38 -25.43 9.86
C ILE A 385 -18.38 -26.26 11.14
N SER A 386 -17.74 -25.79 12.22
CA SER A 386 -17.75 -26.49 13.51
C SER A 386 -19.15 -26.60 14.12
N GLU A 387 -20.00 -25.59 13.93
CA GLU A 387 -21.39 -25.59 14.40
C GLU A 387 -22.34 -26.32 13.44
N ASN A 388 -22.08 -26.20 12.15
CA ASN A 388 -22.86 -26.83 11.09
C ASN A 388 -21.95 -27.13 9.88
N TRP A 389 -21.51 -28.38 9.73
CA TRP A 389 -20.62 -28.81 8.65
C TRP A 389 -21.13 -28.44 7.24
N ASN A 390 -22.44 -28.14 7.08
CA ASN A 390 -23.06 -27.73 5.83
C ASN A 390 -23.54 -26.25 5.87
N ALA A 391 -22.90 -25.41 6.68
CA ALA A 391 -23.25 -23.98 6.80
C ALA A 391 -23.21 -23.27 5.44
N ILE A 392 -22.22 -23.64 4.60
CA ILE A 392 -22.15 -23.24 3.20
C ILE A 392 -22.26 -24.53 2.36
N ASP A 393 -23.44 -24.77 1.81
CA ASP A 393 -23.69 -25.98 1.02
C ASP A 393 -22.83 -26.03 -0.25
N SER A 394 -21.99 -27.06 -0.33
CA SER A 394 -20.99 -27.23 -1.40
C SER A 394 -21.60 -27.31 -2.81
N TRP A 395 -22.81 -27.88 -2.92
CA TRP A 395 -23.51 -27.94 -4.21
C TRP A 395 -24.00 -26.56 -4.65
N THR A 396 -24.59 -25.82 -3.73
CA THR A 396 -25.05 -24.44 -3.99
C THR A 396 -23.87 -23.53 -4.34
N TRP A 397 -22.74 -23.70 -3.66
CA TRP A 397 -21.52 -22.95 -3.97
C TRP A 397 -20.96 -23.31 -5.35
N SER A 398 -20.75 -24.59 -5.63
CA SER A 398 -20.23 -25.07 -6.92
C SER A 398 -21.13 -24.72 -8.10
N ALA A 399 -22.44 -24.62 -7.88
CA ALA A 399 -23.40 -24.20 -8.91
C ALA A 399 -23.21 -22.74 -9.34
N CYS A 400 -22.46 -21.93 -8.58
CA CYS A 400 -22.08 -20.57 -8.96
C CYS A 400 -20.88 -20.54 -9.91
N ASN A 401 -20.13 -21.63 -10.04
CA ASN A 401 -18.92 -21.69 -10.85
C ASN A 401 -19.24 -21.97 -12.34
N PRO A 402 -18.30 -21.73 -13.26
CA PRO A 402 -18.47 -22.08 -14.67
C PRO A 402 -18.80 -23.56 -14.85
N GLN A 403 -19.61 -23.89 -15.84
CA GLN A 403 -19.98 -25.28 -16.11
C GLN A 403 -18.72 -26.13 -16.43
N GLY A 404 -18.52 -27.18 -15.64
CA GLY A 404 -17.39 -28.09 -15.79
C GLY A 404 -16.09 -27.60 -15.14
N PHE A 405 -16.17 -26.52 -14.38
CA PHE A 405 -15.03 -26.06 -13.58
C PHE A 405 -14.87 -26.94 -12.34
N ASP A 406 -13.63 -27.37 -12.09
CA ASP A 406 -13.17 -27.97 -10.85
C ASP A 406 -12.02 -27.13 -10.29
N TYR A 407 -11.94 -26.94 -8.96
CA TYR A 407 -10.85 -26.23 -8.32
C TYR A 407 -9.53 -26.98 -8.49
N TYR A 408 -8.44 -26.22 -8.58
CA TYR A 408 -7.11 -26.77 -8.87
C TYR A 408 -6.49 -27.53 -7.68
N TYR A 409 -6.78 -27.09 -6.44
CA TYR A 409 -6.21 -27.61 -5.19
C TYR A 409 -4.68 -27.58 -5.12
N ASP A 410 -4.05 -26.87 -6.02
CA ASP A 410 -2.62 -26.61 -6.09
C ASP A 410 -2.39 -25.13 -6.44
N TYR A 411 -1.41 -24.50 -5.78
CA TYR A 411 -1.13 -23.08 -5.95
C TYR A 411 -0.60 -22.76 -7.35
N ASP A 412 0.40 -23.54 -7.81
CA ASP A 412 1.04 -23.30 -9.10
C ASP A 412 0.06 -23.57 -10.26
N ASP A 413 -0.75 -24.59 -10.15
CA ASP A 413 -1.79 -24.90 -11.14
C ASP A 413 -2.83 -23.77 -11.18
N ALA A 414 -3.31 -23.28 -10.02
CA ALA A 414 -4.25 -22.17 -9.96
C ALA A 414 -3.67 -20.89 -10.60
N MET A 415 -2.43 -20.55 -10.26
CA MET A 415 -1.81 -19.31 -10.74
C MET A 415 -1.46 -19.36 -12.24
N ASN A 416 -1.16 -20.53 -12.79
CA ASN A 416 -0.71 -20.68 -14.17
C ASN A 416 -1.82 -21.11 -15.15
N GLU A 417 -2.85 -21.83 -14.67
CA GLU A 417 -3.87 -22.44 -15.54
C GLU A 417 -5.26 -21.79 -15.42
N ALA A 418 -5.48 -20.87 -14.45
CA ALA A 418 -6.76 -20.20 -14.30
C ALA A 418 -7.17 -19.46 -15.58
N ASP A 419 -8.39 -19.74 -16.06
CA ASP A 419 -8.92 -19.08 -17.24
C ASP A 419 -9.22 -17.60 -16.92
N SER A 420 -8.42 -16.71 -17.47
CA SER A 420 -8.52 -15.25 -17.25
C SER A 420 -9.89 -14.67 -17.67
N SER A 421 -10.64 -15.39 -18.50
CA SER A 421 -11.99 -14.98 -18.92
C SER A 421 -13.04 -15.13 -17.81
N TRP A 422 -12.70 -15.74 -16.67
CA TRP A 422 -13.57 -15.89 -15.50
C TRP A 422 -13.20 -15.01 -14.32
N LEU A 423 -12.10 -14.27 -14.42
CA LEU A 423 -11.54 -13.53 -13.31
C LEU A 423 -11.96 -12.05 -13.34
N TYR A 424 -12.30 -11.48 -12.18
CA TYR A 424 -12.58 -10.05 -12.04
C TYR A 424 -11.36 -9.20 -12.44
N PHE A 425 -10.18 -9.59 -11.97
CA PHE A 425 -8.93 -9.01 -12.44
C PHE A 425 -8.46 -9.67 -13.76
N GLY A 426 -9.37 -10.16 -14.53
CA GLY A 426 -9.18 -10.84 -15.80
C GLY A 426 -9.86 -10.13 -17.00
N THR A 427 -10.08 -10.80 -18.17
CA THR A 427 -10.77 -10.29 -19.38
C THR A 427 -12.27 -10.56 -19.37
N ALA A 428 -12.84 -10.91 -18.21
CA ALA A 428 -14.14 -11.50 -18.12
C ALA A 428 -15.28 -10.59 -18.58
N GLU A 429 -16.10 -11.09 -19.50
CA GLU A 429 -17.49 -10.63 -19.66
C GLU A 429 -18.36 -11.18 -18.53
N ASP A 430 -18.12 -12.44 -18.11
CA ASP A 430 -18.78 -13.10 -16.99
C ASP A 430 -17.76 -13.42 -15.88
N VAL A 431 -17.80 -12.65 -14.79
CA VAL A 431 -16.91 -12.80 -13.65
C VAL A 431 -17.42 -13.86 -12.68
N TYR A 432 -16.63 -14.90 -12.48
CA TYR A 432 -16.91 -16.00 -11.54
C TYR A 432 -16.02 -15.96 -10.31
N PHE A 433 -14.80 -15.47 -10.44
CA PHE A 433 -13.76 -15.42 -9.41
C PHE A 433 -13.15 -14.03 -9.31
N VAL A 434 -12.59 -13.73 -8.17
CA VAL A 434 -11.87 -12.45 -7.98
C VAL A 434 -10.58 -12.45 -8.80
N ASP A 435 -9.75 -13.47 -8.61
CA ASP A 435 -8.47 -13.64 -9.28
C ASP A 435 -8.10 -15.12 -9.41
N ALA A 436 -6.90 -15.42 -9.89
CA ALA A 436 -6.39 -16.78 -10.08
C ALA A 436 -6.33 -17.54 -8.74
N TYR A 437 -5.95 -16.90 -7.64
CA TYR A 437 -5.89 -17.54 -6.33
C TYR A 437 -7.26 -18.02 -5.84
N SER A 438 -8.34 -17.32 -6.19
CA SER A 438 -9.73 -17.76 -5.93
C SER A 438 -10.07 -19.11 -6.56
N THR A 439 -9.33 -19.54 -7.58
CA THR A 439 -9.57 -20.84 -8.26
C THR A 439 -8.86 -22.02 -7.59
N MET A 440 -8.04 -21.76 -6.58
CA MET A 440 -7.28 -22.78 -5.87
C MET A 440 -8.20 -23.77 -5.14
N ASN A 441 -9.09 -23.28 -4.30
CA ASN A 441 -10.06 -24.08 -3.59
C ASN A 441 -11.26 -23.25 -3.11
N PRO A 442 -12.38 -23.87 -2.68
CA PRO A 442 -13.56 -23.12 -2.26
C PRO A 442 -13.34 -22.18 -1.06
N ARG A 443 -12.39 -22.49 -0.16
CA ARG A 443 -12.11 -21.64 1.00
C ARG A 443 -11.40 -20.36 0.57
N GLU A 444 -10.42 -20.47 -0.32
CA GLU A 444 -9.72 -19.31 -0.88
C GLU A 444 -10.64 -18.45 -1.73
N ASP A 445 -11.54 -19.05 -2.51
CA ASP A 445 -12.55 -18.31 -3.28
C ASP A 445 -13.40 -17.42 -2.37
N ARG A 446 -13.85 -17.94 -1.22
CA ARG A 446 -14.62 -17.16 -0.23
C ARG A 446 -13.76 -16.12 0.47
N ALA A 447 -12.57 -16.47 0.89
CA ALA A 447 -11.67 -15.54 1.58
C ALA A 447 -11.27 -14.37 0.67
N ARG A 448 -11.01 -14.63 -0.62
CA ARG A 448 -10.72 -13.57 -1.60
C ARG A 448 -11.92 -12.65 -1.83
N ILE A 449 -13.14 -13.18 -1.88
CA ILE A 449 -14.33 -12.34 -1.94
C ILE A 449 -14.40 -11.43 -0.71
N MET A 450 -14.21 -11.96 0.49
CA MET A 450 -14.25 -11.15 1.71
C MET A 450 -13.13 -10.12 1.75
N GLU A 451 -11.93 -10.45 1.36
CA GLU A 451 -10.80 -9.54 1.28
C GLU A 451 -11.15 -8.26 0.50
N TYR A 452 -11.79 -8.41 -0.67
CA TYR A 452 -12.15 -7.27 -1.51
C TYR A 452 -13.44 -6.58 -1.08
N ILE A 453 -14.43 -7.34 -0.59
CA ILE A 453 -15.70 -6.78 -0.10
C ILE A 453 -15.53 -5.97 1.18
N MET A 454 -14.59 -6.35 2.04
CA MET A 454 -14.25 -5.62 3.26
C MET A 454 -13.32 -4.44 3.00
N GLY A 455 -12.66 -4.39 1.85
CA GLY A 455 -11.78 -3.31 1.41
C GLY A 455 -12.51 -1.99 1.10
N ALA A 456 -12.05 -1.28 0.07
CA ALA A 456 -12.64 0.00 -0.34
C ALA A 456 -14.10 -0.15 -0.80
N GLU A 457 -14.98 0.80 -0.38
CA GLU A 457 -16.43 0.70 -0.63
C GLU A 457 -16.79 0.64 -2.11
N ASP A 458 -16.10 1.42 -2.93
CA ASP A 458 -16.38 1.49 -4.36
C ASP A 458 -15.93 0.21 -5.08
N GLU A 459 -14.79 -0.38 -4.65
CA GLU A 459 -14.31 -1.65 -5.19
C GLU A 459 -15.25 -2.80 -4.78
N ALA A 460 -15.67 -2.83 -3.52
CA ALA A 460 -16.66 -3.77 -3.02
C ALA A 460 -17.98 -3.65 -3.80
N ALA A 461 -18.44 -2.43 -4.05
CA ALA A 461 -19.64 -2.18 -4.81
C ALA A 461 -19.48 -2.59 -6.29
N ALA A 462 -18.32 -2.34 -6.90
CA ALA A 462 -18.02 -2.76 -8.27
C ALA A 462 -17.99 -4.29 -8.39
N LEU A 463 -17.26 -4.95 -7.49
CA LEU A 463 -17.18 -6.42 -7.46
C LEU A 463 -18.57 -7.06 -7.30
N ALA A 464 -19.39 -6.53 -6.39
CA ALA A 464 -20.75 -7.03 -6.14
C ALA A 464 -21.76 -6.71 -7.26
N GLN A 465 -21.40 -5.93 -8.29
CA GLN A 465 -22.25 -5.77 -9.49
C GLN A 465 -22.22 -7.03 -10.37
N HIS A 466 -21.18 -7.85 -10.29
CA HIS A 466 -21.12 -9.10 -11.02
C HIS A 466 -22.08 -10.14 -10.44
N PRO A 467 -23.03 -10.67 -11.22
CA PRO A 467 -24.12 -11.47 -10.70
C PRO A 467 -23.67 -12.71 -9.92
N VAL A 468 -22.58 -13.36 -10.37
CA VAL A 468 -22.07 -14.57 -9.73
C VAL A 468 -21.38 -14.24 -8.41
N ILE A 469 -20.50 -13.23 -8.39
CA ILE A 469 -19.87 -12.77 -7.15
C ILE A 469 -20.92 -12.31 -6.14
N ARG A 470 -21.90 -11.53 -6.59
CA ARG A 470 -23.03 -11.13 -5.75
C ARG A 470 -23.76 -12.35 -5.15
N ARG A 471 -24.01 -13.36 -5.97
CA ARG A 471 -24.66 -14.60 -5.51
C ARG A 471 -23.82 -15.34 -4.49
N LYS A 472 -22.51 -15.45 -4.71
CA LYS A 472 -21.57 -16.03 -3.75
C LYS A 472 -21.58 -15.25 -2.43
N LEU A 473 -21.52 -13.92 -2.49
CA LEU A 473 -21.59 -13.05 -1.31
C LEU A 473 -22.92 -13.18 -0.55
N GLU A 474 -24.04 -13.31 -1.25
CA GLU A 474 -25.36 -13.60 -0.63
C GLU A 474 -25.36 -14.92 0.16
N ILE A 475 -24.72 -15.96 -0.38
CA ILE A 475 -24.58 -17.26 0.29
C ILE A 475 -23.74 -17.10 1.56
N MET A 476 -22.59 -16.40 1.47
CA MET A 476 -21.70 -16.14 2.59
C MET A 476 -22.40 -15.33 3.68
N ALA A 477 -23.06 -14.23 3.32
CA ALA A 477 -23.79 -13.38 4.25
C ALA A 477 -24.93 -14.15 4.95
N ALA A 478 -25.66 -14.99 4.21
CA ALA A 478 -26.71 -15.83 4.78
C ALA A 478 -26.16 -16.87 5.77
N ALA A 479 -25.00 -17.48 5.47
CA ALA A 479 -24.34 -18.41 6.38
C ALA A 479 -23.91 -17.70 7.68
N VAL A 480 -23.31 -16.51 7.60
CA VAL A 480 -22.96 -15.71 8.77
C VAL A 480 -24.20 -15.34 9.60
N ARG A 481 -25.27 -14.90 8.95
CA ARG A 481 -26.55 -14.59 9.64
C ARG A 481 -27.18 -15.79 10.34
N ALA A 482 -26.93 -16.99 9.84
CA ALA A 482 -27.44 -18.23 10.42
C ALA A 482 -26.58 -18.82 11.54
N GLY A 483 -25.24 -18.64 11.47
CA GLY A 483 -24.29 -19.27 12.37
C GLY A 483 -23.74 -18.32 13.47
N PHE A 484 -24.02 -17.02 13.41
CA PHE A 484 -23.67 -16.08 14.44
C PHE A 484 -24.91 -15.51 15.14
N ASP A 485 -24.78 -15.08 16.39
CA ASP A 485 -25.80 -14.26 17.03
C ASP A 485 -25.74 -12.84 16.42
N THR A 486 -26.64 -12.60 15.52
CA THR A 486 -26.72 -11.32 14.80
C THR A 486 -27.81 -10.39 15.35
N ALA A 487 -28.31 -10.68 16.56
CA ALA A 487 -29.29 -9.83 17.23
C ALA A 487 -28.68 -8.44 17.48
N GLY A 488 -29.31 -7.42 16.95
CA GLY A 488 -28.84 -6.04 17.06
C GLY A 488 -27.83 -5.59 15.98
N TRP A 489 -27.32 -6.48 15.13
CA TRP A 489 -26.49 -6.04 14.01
C TRP A 489 -27.35 -5.30 12.97
N GLY A 490 -26.87 -4.14 12.55
CA GLY A 490 -27.38 -3.47 11.36
C GLY A 490 -26.98 -4.21 10.07
N VAL A 491 -26.93 -3.48 8.97
CA VAL A 491 -26.31 -3.93 7.73
C VAL A 491 -24.81 -3.96 7.96
N THR A 492 -24.20 -5.13 7.88
CA THR A 492 -22.75 -5.28 8.09
C THR A 492 -21.96 -4.77 6.90
N ARG A 493 -20.64 -4.57 7.08
CA ARG A 493 -19.74 -4.09 6.02
C ARG A 493 -19.84 -4.95 4.77
N TRP A 494 -19.82 -6.26 4.89
CA TRP A 494 -19.93 -7.21 3.76
C TRP A 494 -21.34 -7.29 3.15
N GLU A 495 -22.38 -6.84 3.84
CA GLU A 495 -23.75 -6.78 3.29
C GLU A 495 -24.03 -5.45 2.58
N GLN A 496 -23.30 -4.39 2.87
CA GLN A 496 -23.52 -3.07 2.26
C GLN A 496 -23.59 -3.12 0.73
N PRO A 497 -22.67 -3.80 0.02
CA PRO A 497 -22.74 -3.89 -1.43
C PRO A 497 -23.99 -4.59 -1.96
N LEU A 498 -24.59 -5.49 -1.16
CA LEU A 498 -25.85 -6.17 -1.50
C LEU A 498 -27.09 -5.26 -1.40
N THR A 499 -27.00 -4.15 -0.64
CA THR A 499 -28.12 -3.19 -0.47
C THR A 499 -28.22 -2.21 -1.62
N VAL A 500 -27.14 -2.03 -2.39
CA VAL A 500 -27.14 -1.17 -3.57
C VAL A 500 -27.94 -1.88 -4.68
N ARG A 501 -29.21 -1.53 -4.80
CA ARG A 501 -30.03 -1.97 -5.95
C ARG A 501 -29.64 -1.17 -7.18
N ASP A 502 -29.58 -1.85 -8.32
CA ASP A 502 -29.39 -1.25 -9.62
C ASP A 502 -30.18 0.07 -9.74
N ARG A 503 -29.49 1.20 -9.76
CA ARG A 503 -30.04 2.49 -10.18
C ARG A 503 -29.99 2.67 -11.69
N ALA A 504 -29.86 1.55 -12.44
CA ALA A 504 -29.84 1.53 -13.88
C ALA A 504 -30.79 0.42 -14.36
N ALA A 505 -32.07 0.75 -14.40
CA ALA A 505 -33.09 0.08 -15.23
C ALA A 505 -33.97 1.17 -15.87
#